data_1f45d99a6e0555a64e0e0c63cb28a5dc
#
_entry.id   1f45d99a6e0555a64e0e0c63cb28a5dc
#
_cell.length_a   1.000
_cell.length_b   1.000
_cell.length_c   1.000
_cell.angle_alpha   90.00
_cell.angle_beta   90.00
_cell.angle_gamma   90.00
#
_symmetry.space_group_name_H-M   'P 1'
#
loop_
_entity.id
_entity.type
_entity.pdbx_description
1 polymer ?
#
loop_
_entity_poly.entity_id
_entity_poly.type
_entity_poly.pdbx_seq_one_letter_code
_entity_poly.pdbx_strand_id
1 'polypeptide(L)'
;MVFFDHNEFIKKYNDGVPQIISSQFIADTDTPVSTLLKISTNQKYSFLLESVEGGDQRGRYSLLGCDPDLIWQVKNGKISINTNNEILNEKINLNLNPVESLKNILNLSLVERNPKDVPFPILVGYLGYPMIQHMEKITLKNPDTL
;
A
#
# COMPACT_ATOMS: atom_id res chain seq x y z
N MET A 1 -13.34 9.68 17.10
CA MET A 1 -12.50 10.76 17.67
C MET A 1 -11.35 10.98 16.70
N VAL A 2 -11.12 12.20 16.25
CA VAL A 2 -10.04 12.54 15.31
C VAL A 2 -8.83 12.96 16.15
N PHE A 3 -7.67 12.38 15.86
CA PHE A 3 -6.43 12.61 16.60
C PHE A 3 -5.44 13.38 15.74
N PHE A 4 -5.58 14.70 15.66
CA PHE A 4 -4.51 15.55 15.13
C PHE A 4 -4.63 16.96 15.68
N ASP A 5 -3.48 17.63 15.81
CA ASP A 5 -3.43 19.07 16.08
C ASP A 5 -3.64 19.83 14.76
N HIS A 6 -4.68 20.64 14.69
CA HIS A 6 -5.03 21.40 13.48
C HIS A 6 -3.91 22.36 13.06
N ASN A 7 -3.28 23.05 14.00
CA ASN A 7 -2.24 24.03 13.72
C ASN A 7 -0.96 23.34 13.19
N GLU A 8 -0.59 22.22 13.81
CA GLU A 8 0.54 21.40 13.35
C GLU A 8 0.27 20.83 11.96
N PHE A 9 -0.96 20.35 11.72
CA PHE A 9 -1.38 19.87 10.41
C PHE A 9 -1.22 20.94 9.33
N ILE A 10 -1.78 22.14 9.54
CA ILE A 10 -1.71 23.25 8.56
C ILE A 10 -0.26 23.64 8.29
N LYS A 11 0.58 23.71 9.33
CA LYS A 11 2.01 24.01 9.17
C LYS A 11 2.68 22.99 8.27
N LYS A 12 2.57 21.71 8.59
CA LYS A 12 3.17 20.62 7.79
C LYS A 12 2.61 20.58 6.37
N TYR A 13 1.32 20.83 6.19
CA TYR A 13 0.67 20.91 4.87
C TYR A 13 1.28 22.01 4.00
N ASN A 14 1.44 23.22 4.56
CA ASN A 14 2.04 24.35 3.86
C ASN A 14 3.54 24.12 3.54
N ASP A 15 4.23 23.39 4.40
CA ASP A 15 5.64 23.00 4.21
C ASP A 15 5.80 21.81 3.23
N GLY A 16 4.71 21.25 2.69
CA GLY A 16 4.72 20.10 1.79
C GLY A 16 5.16 18.79 2.45
N VAL A 17 5.06 18.69 3.77
CA VAL A 17 5.45 17.51 4.54
C VAL A 17 4.33 16.47 4.52
N PRO A 18 4.59 15.23 4.07
CA PRO A 18 3.61 14.15 4.09
C PRO A 18 3.13 13.85 5.51
N GLN A 19 1.82 13.63 5.68
CA GLN A 19 1.20 13.40 6.98
C GLN A 19 0.20 12.25 6.93
N ILE A 20 0.02 11.57 8.06
CA ILE A 20 -1.05 10.59 8.26
C ILE A 20 -2.10 11.21 9.17
N ILE A 21 -3.34 11.23 8.71
CA ILE A 21 -4.50 11.62 9.52
C ILE A 21 -5.26 10.35 9.84
N SER A 22 -5.56 10.16 11.12
CA SER A 22 -6.29 8.98 11.58
C SER A 22 -7.53 9.37 12.38
N SER A 23 -8.52 8.51 12.33
CA SER A 23 -9.73 8.60 13.14
C SER A 23 -10.06 7.24 13.71
N GLN A 24 -10.57 7.19 14.92
CA GLN A 24 -11.01 5.96 15.57
C GLN A 24 -12.50 6.03 15.89
N PHE A 25 -13.18 4.93 15.66
CA PHE A 25 -14.58 4.74 16.03
C PHE A 25 -14.83 3.29 16.44
N ILE A 26 -15.88 3.09 17.23
CA ILE A 26 -16.34 1.77 17.65
C ILE A 26 -17.11 1.15 16.49
N ALA A 27 -16.81 -0.10 16.15
CA ALA A 27 -17.45 -0.82 15.05
C ALA A 27 -17.85 -2.25 15.47
N ASP A 28 -18.45 -2.39 16.64
CA ASP A 28 -18.76 -3.69 17.28
C ASP A 28 -19.73 -4.54 16.45
N THR A 29 -20.51 -3.90 15.58
CA THR A 29 -21.48 -4.58 14.71
C THR A 29 -20.91 -4.97 13.35
N ASP A 30 -19.67 -4.59 13.06
CA ASP A 30 -19.04 -4.83 11.77
C ASP A 30 -17.91 -5.88 11.86
N THR A 31 -17.85 -6.74 10.85
CA THR A 31 -16.71 -7.63 10.63
C THR A 31 -15.77 -6.99 9.59
N PRO A 32 -14.50 -7.40 9.51
CA PRO A 32 -13.61 -6.93 8.45
C PRO A 32 -14.19 -7.14 7.04
N VAL A 33 -14.83 -8.27 6.81
CA VAL A 33 -15.48 -8.59 5.53
C VAL A 33 -16.66 -7.65 5.26
N SER A 34 -17.55 -7.44 6.24
CA SER A 34 -18.70 -6.54 6.06
C SER A 34 -18.24 -5.10 5.82
N THR A 35 -17.19 -4.67 6.48
CA THR A 35 -16.58 -3.35 6.27
C THR A 35 -16.02 -3.23 4.85
N LEU A 36 -15.23 -4.23 4.40
CA LEU A 36 -14.72 -4.23 3.04
C LEU A 36 -15.84 -4.11 2.01
N LEU A 37 -16.91 -4.91 2.13
CA LEU A 37 -18.04 -4.86 1.22
C LEU A 37 -18.71 -3.49 1.17
N LYS A 38 -18.76 -2.78 2.30
CA LYS A 38 -19.32 -1.42 2.36
C LYS A 38 -18.46 -0.38 1.64
N ILE A 39 -17.11 -0.43 1.83
CA ILE A 39 -16.21 0.58 1.28
C ILE A 39 -15.77 0.28 -0.15
N SER A 40 -15.76 -0.99 -0.58
CA SER A 40 -15.29 -1.39 -1.91
C SER A 40 -16.37 -1.39 -2.97
N THR A 41 -17.59 -0.93 -2.67
CA THR A 41 -18.68 -0.86 -3.63
C THR A 41 -18.26 -0.01 -4.84
N ASN A 42 -18.28 -0.62 -6.04
CA ASN A 42 -17.82 -0.02 -7.29
C ASN A 42 -16.31 0.29 -7.38
N GLN A 43 -15.50 -0.18 -6.46
CA GLN A 43 -14.05 -0.03 -6.52
C GLN A 43 -13.40 -1.21 -7.26
N LYS A 44 -12.53 -0.90 -8.22
CA LYS A 44 -11.82 -1.91 -9.02
C LYS A 44 -10.73 -2.63 -8.24
N TYR A 45 -10.08 -1.92 -7.33
CA TYR A 45 -8.97 -2.42 -6.54
C TYR A 45 -9.30 -2.29 -5.06
N SER A 46 -9.33 -3.43 -4.37
CA SER A 46 -9.52 -3.49 -2.93
C SER A 46 -8.75 -4.68 -2.37
N PHE A 47 -8.42 -4.63 -1.09
CA PHE A 47 -7.75 -5.72 -0.40
C PHE A 47 -8.30 -5.89 1.02
N LEU A 48 -8.17 -7.10 1.52
CA LEU A 48 -8.35 -7.47 2.92
C LEU A 48 -7.23 -8.42 3.31
N LEU A 49 -6.47 -8.04 4.33
CA LEU A 49 -5.46 -8.87 4.97
C LEU A 49 -5.92 -9.15 6.40
N GLU A 50 -6.08 -10.41 6.73
CA GLU A 50 -6.47 -10.86 8.06
C GLU A 50 -5.33 -11.65 8.69
N SER A 51 -4.98 -11.31 9.92
CA SER A 51 -4.03 -12.10 10.69
C SER A 51 -4.76 -13.31 11.26
N VAL A 52 -4.26 -14.51 10.94
CA VAL A 52 -4.71 -15.76 11.51
C VAL A 52 -3.55 -16.33 12.31
N GLU A 53 -3.65 -16.30 13.64
CA GLU A 53 -2.75 -17.05 14.51
C GLU A 53 -3.24 -18.50 14.59
N GLY A 54 -2.30 -19.46 14.63
CA GLY A 54 -2.64 -20.88 14.65
C GLY A 54 -3.48 -21.26 15.87
N GLY A 55 -4.64 -21.89 15.64
CA GLY A 55 -5.60 -22.29 16.65
C GLY A 55 -6.82 -21.35 16.71
N ASP A 56 -7.54 -21.37 17.83
CA ASP A 56 -8.78 -20.61 18.05
C ASP A 56 -8.57 -19.11 18.33
N GLN A 57 -7.31 -18.63 18.32
CA GLN A 57 -7.02 -17.20 18.55
C GLN A 57 -7.06 -16.43 17.22
N ARG A 58 -7.99 -15.49 17.13
CA ARG A 58 -8.05 -14.54 16.01
C ARG A 58 -6.89 -13.56 16.11
N GLY A 59 -6.29 -13.26 14.96
CA GLY A 59 -5.27 -12.22 14.88
C GLY A 59 -5.81 -10.87 15.35
N ARG A 60 -4.91 -10.06 15.90
CA ARG A 60 -5.27 -8.78 16.55
C ARG A 60 -5.74 -7.71 15.57
N TYR A 61 -5.28 -7.77 14.33
CA TYR A 61 -5.54 -6.75 13.33
C TYR A 61 -5.99 -7.34 12.01
N SER A 62 -6.92 -6.66 11.38
CA SER A 62 -7.24 -6.82 9.97
C SER A 62 -6.96 -5.50 9.25
N LEU A 63 -6.39 -5.58 8.06
CA LEU A 63 -6.08 -4.42 7.22
C LEU A 63 -6.92 -4.51 5.95
N LEU A 64 -7.60 -3.44 5.63
CA LEU A 64 -8.41 -3.36 4.42
C LEU A 64 -8.24 -1.98 3.76
N GLY A 65 -8.39 -1.95 2.45
CA GLY A 65 -8.31 -0.72 1.69
C GLY A 65 -8.89 -0.87 0.30
N CYS A 66 -9.15 0.26 -0.31
CA CYS A 66 -9.66 0.37 -1.67
C CYS A 66 -9.17 1.69 -2.29
N ASP A 67 -9.40 1.84 -3.58
CA ASP A 67 -9.14 3.06 -4.35
C ASP A 67 -7.69 3.56 -4.22
N PRO A 68 -6.70 2.77 -4.68
CA PRO A 68 -5.29 3.16 -4.57
C PRO A 68 -5.01 4.39 -5.44
N ASP A 69 -4.23 5.33 -4.90
CA ASP A 69 -3.74 6.51 -5.60
C ASP A 69 -2.57 6.20 -6.56
N LEU A 70 -1.94 5.03 -6.38
CA LEU A 70 -0.87 4.54 -7.23
C LEU A 70 -0.99 3.04 -7.44
N ILE A 71 -0.91 2.59 -8.69
CA ILE A 71 -0.83 1.19 -9.08
C ILE A 71 0.48 0.97 -9.81
N TRP A 72 1.36 0.17 -9.23
CA TRP A 72 2.61 -0.28 -9.83
C TRP A 72 2.48 -1.73 -10.27
N GLN A 73 2.88 -2.01 -11.50
CA GLN A 73 2.83 -3.35 -12.08
C GLN A 73 4.09 -3.66 -12.87
N VAL A 74 4.51 -4.93 -12.83
CA VAL A 74 5.51 -5.47 -13.74
C VAL A 74 4.86 -6.58 -14.56
N LYS A 75 4.87 -6.42 -15.87
CA LYS A 75 4.38 -7.43 -16.81
C LYS A 75 5.41 -7.63 -17.93
N ASN A 76 5.81 -8.87 -18.17
CA ASN A 76 6.84 -9.20 -19.16
C ASN A 76 8.13 -8.38 -18.99
N GLY A 77 8.57 -8.20 -17.74
CA GLY A 77 9.77 -7.43 -17.41
C GLY A 77 9.65 -5.90 -17.58
N LYS A 78 8.48 -5.40 -17.97
CA LYS A 78 8.22 -3.96 -18.13
C LYS A 78 7.45 -3.43 -16.94
N ILE A 79 7.95 -2.32 -16.40
CA ILE A 79 7.29 -1.59 -15.32
C ILE A 79 6.23 -0.67 -15.93
N SER A 80 5.06 -0.65 -15.32
CA SER A 80 4.02 0.33 -15.60
C SER A 80 3.48 0.92 -14.30
N ILE A 81 3.09 2.19 -14.36
CA ILE A 81 2.54 2.92 -13.24
C ILE A 81 1.26 3.60 -13.69
N ASN A 82 0.26 3.53 -12.87
CA ASN A 82 -0.97 4.29 -13.04
C ASN A 82 -1.21 5.09 -11.75
N THR A 83 -1.21 6.40 -11.86
CA THR A 83 -1.46 7.33 -10.76
C THR A 83 -2.05 8.63 -11.30
N ASN A 84 -2.95 9.23 -10.52
CA ASN A 84 -3.48 10.56 -10.79
C ASN A 84 -2.62 11.66 -10.15
N ASN A 85 -1.55 11.29 -9.44
CA ASN A 85 -0.66 12.23 -8.78
C ASN A 85 0.50 12.60 -9.71
N GLU A 86 0.47 13.80 -10.28
CA GLU A 86 1.49 14.30 -11.22
C GLU A 86 2.90 14.32 -10.58
N ILE A 87 3.00 14.70 -9.31
CA ILE A 87 4.28 14.77 -8.58
C ILE A 87 4.90 13.39 -8.45
N LEU A 88 4.10 12.36 -8.14
CA LEU A 88 4.58 10.98 -8.08
C LEU A 88 4.99 10.49 -9.45
N ASN A 89 4.19 10.78 -10.49
CA ASN A 89 4.47 10.35 -11.84
C ASN A 89 5.81 10.88 -12.37
N GLU A 90 6.16 12.12 -12.05
CA GLU A 90 7.43 12.72 -12.45
C GLU A 90 8.64 12.16 -11.67
N LYS A 91 8.44 11.78 -10.41
CA LYS A 91 9.54 11.32 -9.54
C LYS A 91 9.86 9.83 -9.67
N ILE A 92 8.96 9.04 -10.25
CA ILE A 92 9.16 7.60 -10.37
C ILE A 92 9.95 7.29 -11.63
N ASN A 93 11.10 6.62 -11.44
CA ASN A 93 11.95 6.20 -12.56
C ASN A 93 11.56 4.81 -13.07
N LEU A 94 11.02 4.76 -14.29
CA LEU A 94 10.59 3.53 -14.96
C LEU A 94 11.75 2.73 -15.60
N ASN A 95 12.95 3.32 -15.71
CA ASN A 95 14.12 2.68 -16.31
C ASN A 95 14.94 1.86 -15.30
N LEU A 96 14.48 1.77 -14.06
CA LEU A 96 15.12 0.97 -13.03
C LEU A 96 14.75 -0.52 -13.16
N ASN A 97 15.57 -1.36 -12.53
CA ASN A 97 15.15 -2.74 -12.24
C ASN A 97 13.84 -2.73 -11.41
N PRO A 98 12.91 -3.68 -11.61
CA PRO A 98 11.65 -3.73 -10.88
C PRO A 98 11.78 -3.60 -9.36
N VAL A 99 12.77 -4.27 -8.75
CA VAL A 99 13.01 -4.18 -7.30
C VAL A 99 13.46 -2.79 -6.88
N GLU A 100 14.33 -2.17 -7.66
CA GLU A 100 14.80 -0.80 -7.41
C GLU A 100 13.69 0.23 -7.61
N SER A 101 12.85 0.04 -8.62
CA SER A 101 11.66 0.86 -8.84
C SER A 101 10.71 0.79 -7.64
N LEU A 102 10.45 -0.40 -7.12
CA LEU A 102 9.60 -0.57 -5.94
C LEU A 102 10.20 0.10 -4.70
N LYS A 103 11.53 -0.02 -4.48
CA LYS A 103 12.24 0.70 -3.42
C LYS A 103 12.15 2.22 -3.60
N ASN A 104 12.24 2.71 -4.82
CA ASN A 104 12.08 4.13 -5.11
C ASN A 104 10.69 4.63 -4.71
N ILE A 105 9.62 3.90 -5.05
CA ILE A 105 8.25 4.23 -4.65
C ILE A 105 8.12 4.22 -3.12
N LEU A 106 8.65 3.21 -2.45
CA LEU A 106 8.65 3.14 -0.98
C LEU A 106 9.31 4.37 -0.36
N ASN A 107 10.47 4.77 -0.86
CA ASN A 107 11.19 5.95 -0.36
C ASN A 107 10.42 7.26 -0.58
N LEU A 108 9.74 7.39 -1.72
CA LEU A 108 8.88 8.54 -2.01
C LEU A 108 7.63 8.60 -1.12
N SER A 109 7.21 7.46 -0.59
CA SER A 109 6.02 7.31 0.24
C SER A 109 6.34 7.29 1.75
N LEU A 110 7.61 7.52 2.13
CA LEU A 110 7.98 7.55 3.55
C LEU A 110 7.31 8.72 4.25
N VAL A 111 6.61 8.42 5.33
CA VAL A 111 5.97 9.38 6.22
C VAL A 111 6.52 9.18 7.62
N GLU A 112 6.82 10.28 8.31
CA GLU A 112 7.20 10.24 9.72
C GLU A 112 6.04 9.67 10.53
N ARG A 113 6.30 8.61 11.30
CA ARG A 113 5.29 7.90 12.09
C ARG A 113 5.54 8.08 13.57
N ASN A 114 4.46 8.25 14.32
CA ASN A 114 4.53 8.13 15.76
C ASN A 114 4.69 6.63 16.10
N PRO A 115 5.63 6.23 17.00
CA PRO A 115 5.80 4.85 17.41
C PRO A 115 4.56 4.20 18.06
N LYS A 116 3.60 5.00 18.49
CA LYS A 116 2.32 4.55 19.07
C LYS A 116 1.24 4.28 18.02
N ASP A 117 1.46 4.70 16.77
CA ASP A 117 0.50 4.49 15.71
C ASP A 117 0.47 3.02 15.30
N VAL A 118 -0.70 2.54 14.90
CA VAL A 118 -0.84 1.21 14.31
C VAL A 118 0.01 1.16 13.05
N PRO A 119 0.87 0.12 12.86
CA PRO A 119 1.65 -0.01 11.65
C PRO A 119 0.72 -0.13 10.44
N PHE A 120 0.81 0.85 9.56
CA PHE A 120 0.01 0.90 8.35
C PHE A 120 0.91 0.63 7.13
N PRO A 121 0.60 -0.36 6.29
CA PRO A 121 1.38 -0.59 5.07
C PRO A 121 1.14 0.56 4.08
N ILE A 122 2.20 1.03 3.48
CA ILE A 122 2.14 2.05 2.43
C ILE A 122 1.81 1.41 1.09
N LEU A 123 2.34 0.22 0.85
CA LEU A 123 2.10 -0.56 -0.36
C LEU A 123 1.50 -1.92 0.00
N VAL A 124 0.48 -2.32 -0.71
CA VAL A 124 -0.15 -3.64 -0.59
C VAL A 124 -0.25 -4.27 -1.98
N GLY A 125 0.11 -5.55 -2.08
CA GLY A 125 0.08 -6.26 -3.33
C GLY A 125 0.73 -7.64 -3.23
N TYR A 126 1.12 -8.20 -4.37
CA TYR A 126 1.83 -9.47 -4.41
C TYR A 126 2.98 -9.43 -5.42
N LEU A 127 3.99 -10.22 -5.16
CA LEU A 127 5.09 -10.48 -6.08
C LEU A 127 4.92 -11.89 -6.64
N GLY A 128 4.62 -11.99 -7.93
CA GLY A 128 4.53 -13.27 -8.62
C GLY A 128 5.89 -13.97 -8.67
N TYR A 129 5.89 -15.30 -8.84
CA TYR A 129 7.12 -16.11 -8.88
C TYR A 129 8.19 -15.59 -9.87
N PRO A 130 7.85 -15.06 -11.08
CA PRO A 130 8.83 -14.53 -12.01
C PRO A 130 9.66 -13.36 -11.47
N MET A 131 9.22 -12.68 -10.42
CA MET A 131 9.98 -11.59 -9.79
C MET A 131 11.32 -12.06 -9.19
N ILE A 132 11.49 -13.37 -8.92
CA ILE A 132 12.75 -13.92 -8.42
C ILE A 132 13.93 -13.65 -9.38
N GLN A 133 13.67 -13.54 -10.69
CA GLN A 133 14.71 -13.22 -11.69
C GLN A 133 15.30 -11.82 -11.51
N HIS A 134 14.58 -10.93 -10.85
CA HIS A 134 15.04 -9.57 -10.54
C HIS A 134 15.71 -9.45 -9.16
N MET A 135 15.61 -10.49 -8.35
CA MET A 135 16.21 -10.57 -7.01
C MET A 135 17.46 -11.42 -6.98
N GLU A 136 17.48 -12.51 -7.77
CA GLU A 136 18.53 -13.52 -7.80
C GLU A 136 19.03 -13.74 -9.23
N LYS A 137 20.25 -14.27 -9.36
CA LYS A 137 20.84 -14.65 -10.67
C LYS A 137 20.27 -15.98 -11.16
N ILE A 138 18.95 -16.00 -11.38
CA ILE A 138 18.21 -17.18 -11.84
C ILE A 138 17.54 -16.85 -13.17
N THR A 139 17.62 -17.78 -14.12
CA THR A 139 16.86 -17.68 -15.38
C THR A 139 15.76 -18.74 -15.35
N LEU A 140 14.51 -18.29 -15.45
CA LEU A 140 13.37 -19.21 -15.54
C LEU A 140 13.32 -19.82 -16.96
N LYS A 141 13.11 -21.13 -17.04
CA LYS A 141 13.07 -21.86 -18.32
C LYS A 141 11.78 -21.59 -19.11
N ASN A 142 10.69 -21.31 -18.42
CA ASN A 142 9.39 -21.06 -19.03
C ASN A 142 9.06 -19.56 -18.93
N PRO A 143 8.74 -18.91 -20.02
CA PRO A 143 8.24 -17.53 -19.99
C PRO A 143 6.90 -17.49 -19.23
N ASP A 144 6.65 -16.36 -18.58
CA ASP A 144 5.38 -16.10 -17.95
C ASP A 144 4.29 -16.02 -19.03
N THR A 145 3.30 -16.90 -18.94
CA THR A 145 2.19 -16.98 -19.91
C THR A 145 0.89 -16.37 -19.40
N LEU A 146 0.92 -15.71 -18.22
CA LEU A 146 -0.25 -15.08 -17.61
C LEU A 146 -0.43 -13.61 -18.02
#